data_5c3654aa2fe066666c7d9f6be2c1d048
#
_entry.id   5c3654aa2fe066666c7d9f6be2c1d048
#
_cell.length_a   1.000
_cell.length_b   1.000
_cell.length_c   1.000
_cell.angle_alpha   90.00
_cell.angle_beta   90.00
_cell.angle_gamma   90.00
#
_symmetry.space_group_name_H-M   'P 1'
#
loop_
_entity.id
_entity.type
_entity.pdbx_description
1 polymer ?
#
loop_
_entity_poly.entity_id
_entity_poly.type
_entity_poly.pdbx_seq_one_letter_code
_entity_poly.pdbx_strand_id
1 'polypeptide(L)' 'MKKGDLVNFYSTFASWQKDYSSRNPGIILASREPKTNSHDRGSAYVLWANGDMSKEHLTYLRIVE' A
#
# COMPACT_ATOMS: atom_id res chain seq x y z
N MET A 1 9.85 0.29 2.11
CA MET A 1 9.00 -0.92 2.07
C MET A 1 9.61 -1.94 1.14
N LYS A 2 9.49 -3.19 1.48
CA LYS A 2 10.10 -4.27 0.70
C LYS A 2 9.16 -5.46 0.66
N LYS A 3 9.41 -6.38 -0.25
CA LYS A 3 8.64 -7.62 -0.39
C LYS A 3 8.56 -8.35 0.95
N GLY A 4 7.36 -8.74 1.31
CA GLY A 4 7.08 -9.44 2.57
C GLY A 4 6.66 -8.55 3.72
N ASP A 5 6.79 -7.23 3.59
CA ASP A 5 6.34 -6.32 4.64
C ASP A 5 4.82 -6.33 4.74
N LEU A 6 4.31 -6.32 5.97
CA LEU A 6 2.89 -6.12 6.23
C LEU A 6 2.56 -4.64 6.25
N VAL A 7 1.49 -4.25 5.56
CA VAL A 7 1.09 -2.86 5.45
C VAL A 7 -0.41 -2.71 5.62
N ASN A 8 -0.82 -1.52 6.07
CA ASN A 8 -2.22 -1.10 6.06
C ASN A 8 -2.38 0.03 5.05
N PHE A 9 -3.54 0.07 4.41
CA PHE A 9 -3.92 1.22 3.60
C PHE A 9 -4.34 2.36 4.53
N TYR A 10 -3.80 3.55 4.26
CA TYR A 10 -4.14 4.75 5.00
C TYR A 10 -4.45 5.89 4.04
N SER A 11 -5.56 6.59 4.28
CA SER A 11 -5.94 7.75 3.51
C SER A 11 -6.59 8.77 4.41
N THR A 12 -6.38 10.06 4.11
CA THR A 12 -7.08 11.15 4.79
C THR A 12 -8.53 11.28 4.35
N PHE A 13 -8.91 10.62 3.24
CA PHE A 13 -10.29 10.59 2.78
C PHE A 13 -11.03 9.47 3.49
N ALA A 14 -11.99 9.82 4.33
CA ALA A 14 -12.71 8.87 5.17
C ALA A 14 -13.41 7.76 4.37
N SER A 15 -13.95 8.09 3.19
CA SER A 15 -14.62 7.10 2.35
C SER A 15 -13.65 6.05 1.82
N TRP A 16 -12.45 6.48 1.42
CA TRP A 16 -11.44 5.54 0.94
C TRP A 16 -10.91 4.67 2.07
N GLN A 17 -10.70 5.25 3.25
CA GLN A 17 -10.25 4.50 4.41
C GLN A 17 -11.25 3.42 4.78
N LYS A 18 -12.53 3.75 4.73
CA LYS A 18 -13.60 2.78 5.03
C LYS A 18 -13.60 1.63 4.02
N ASP A 19 -13.44 1.94 2.73
CA ASP A 19 -13.43 0.92 1.68
C ASP A 19 -12.26 -0.04 1.82
N TYR A 20 -11.10 0.47 2.24
CA TYR A 20 -9.88 -0.33 2.33
C TYR A 20 -9.68 -0.98 3.70
N SER A 21 -10.35 -0.51 4.73
CA SER A 21 -10.14 -1.04 6.08
C SER A 21 -10.48 -2.52 6.19
N SER A 22 -11.46 -3.00 5.41
CA SER A 22 -11.84 -4.41 5.37
C SER A 22 -10.79 -5.28 4.68
N ARG A 23 -9.88 -4.69 3.92
CA ARG A 23 -8.83 -5.40 3.21
C ARG A 23 -7.53 -5.51 4.01
N ASN A 24 -7.37 -4.63 5.00
CA ASN A 24 -6.16 -4.60 5.84
C ASN A 24 -6.03 -5.87 6.70
N PRO A 25 -4.82 -6.32 6.98
CA PRO A 25 -3.58 -5.86 6.41
C PRO A 25 -3.29 -6.46 5.05
N GLY A 26 -2.27 -5.92 4.35
CA GLY A 26 -1.79 -6.50 3.11
C GLY A 26 -0.31 -6.85 3.20
N ILE A 27 0.15 -7.66 2.24
CA ILE A 27 1.56 -8.07 2.15
C ILE A 27 2.13 -7.49 0.86
N ILE A 28 3.29 -6.85 0.95
CA ILE A 28 3.99 -6.31 -0.22
C ILE A 28 4.50 -7.48 -1.06
N LEU A 29 4.07 -7.55 -2.31
CA LEU A 29 4.54 -8.55 -3.26
C LEU A 29 5.74 -8.05 -4.05
N ALA A 30 5.72 -6.77 -4.41
CA ALA A 30 6.82 -6.09 -5.10
C ALA A 30 6.71 -4.60 -4.82
N SER A 31 7.83 -3.92 -4.71
CA SER A 31 7.84 -2.48 -4.46
C SER A 31 8.80 -1.78 -5.40
N ARG A 32 8.50 -0.52 -5.69
CA ARG A 32 9.32 0.35 -6.51
C ARG A 32 9.56 1.64 -5.76
N GLU A 33 10.84 1.94 -5.51
CA GLU A 33 11.22 3.14 -4.79
C GLU A 33 10.94 4.40 -5.63
N PRO A 34 10.65 5.53 -4.98
CA PRO A 34 10.48 6.79 -5.69
C PRO A 34 11.78 7.21 -6.37
N LYS A 35 11.66 7.77 -7.57
CA LYS A 35 12.81 8.31 -8.31
C LYS A 35 13.07 9.75 -7.87
N THR A 36 14.34 10.08 -7.70
CA THR A 36 14.76 11.37 -7.15
C THR A 36 14.33 12.57 -7.98
N ASN A 37 14.34 12.44 -9.31
CA ASN A 37 14.09 13.55 -10.24
C ASN A 37 12.78 13.41 -11.00
N SER A 38 11.80 12.68 -10.46
CA SER A 38 10.52 12.50 -11.11
C SER A 38 9.39 12.73 -10.12
N HIS A 39 8.17 12.87 -10.65
CA HIS A 39 6.97 12.95 -9.81
C HIS A 39 6.52 11.56 -9.31
N ASP A 40 7.28 10.52 -9.61
CA ASP A 40 7.00 9.17 -9.16
C ASP A 40 7.25 9.06 -7.66
N ARG A 41 6.20 8.81 -6.90
CA ARG A 41 6.25 8.68 -5.44
C ARG A 41 6.53 7.26 -4.99
N GLY A 42 6.82 6.38 -5.94
CA GLY A 42 6.96 4.97 -5.64
C GLY A 42 5.61 4.26 -5.54
N SER A 43 5.65 2.96 -5.72
CA SER A 43 4.44 2.14 -5.69
C SER A 43 4.77 0.74 -5.22
N ALA A 44 3.73 0.00 -4.85
CA ALA A 44 3.88 -1.40 -4.49
C ALA A 44 2.66 -2.20 -4.92
N TYR A 45 2.87 -3.45 -5.27
CA TYR A 45 1.80 -4.42 -5.43
C TYR A 45 1.54 -5.07 -4.08
N VAL A 46 0.29 -5.05 -3.66
CA VAL A 46 -0.10 -5.51 -2.34
C VAL A 46 -1.16 -6.60 -2.47
N LEU A 47 -0.95 -7.72 -1.81
CA LEU A 47 -1.96 -8.75 -1.66
C LEU A 47 -2.68 -8.52 -0.32
N TRP A 48 -3.95 -8.18 -0.39
CA TRP A 48 -4.76 -7.83 0.78
C TRP A 48 -5.34 -9.07 1.46
N ALA A 49 -5.70 -8.92 2.73
CA ALA A 49 -6.21 -10.02 3.54
C ALA A 49 -7.49 -10.66 2.99
N ASN A 50 -8.29 -9.89 2.24
CA ASN A 50 -9.51 -10.42 1.62
C ASN A 50 -9.26 -11.15 0.30
N GLY A 51 -8.00 -11.29 -0.13
CA GLY A 51 -7.63 -11.95 -1.37
C GLY A 51 -7.47 -11.03 -2.57
N ASP A 52 -7.81 -9.76 -2.44
CA ASP A 52 -7.61 -8.79 -3.51
C ASP A 52 -6.13 -8.44 -3.67
N MET A 53 -5.75 -8.10 -4.90
CA MET A 53 -4.42 -7.59 -5.19
C MET A 53 -4.54 -6.26 -5.92
N SER A 54 -3.77 -5.27 -5.49
CA SER A 54 -3.79 -3.96 -6.13
C SER A 54 -2.41 -3.31 -6.11
N LYS A 55 -2.23 -2.32 -7.00
CA LYS A 55 -1.05 -1.48 -7.02
C LYS A 55 -1.40 -0.17 -6.33
N GLU A 56 -0.64 0.17 -5.30
CA GLU A 56 -0.89 1.37 -4.50
C GLU A 56 0.35 2.24 -4.45
N HIS A 57 0.16 3.56 -4.36
CA HIS A 57 1.27 4.48 -4.10
C HIS A 57 1.77 4.30 -2.67
N LEU A 58 3.09 4.35 -2.48
CA LEU A 58 3.68 4.15 -1.15
C LEU A 58 3.16 5.16 -0.12
N THR A 59 2.72 6.33 -0.56
CA THR A 59 2.17 7.35 0.35
C THR A 59 0.89 6.92 1.06
N TYR A 60 0.18 5.94 0.51
CA TYR A 60 -1.05 5.41 1.10
C TYR A 60 -0.83 4.18 1.94
N LEU A 61 0.41 3.74 2.07
CA LEU A 61 0.72 2.51 2.80
C LEU A 61 1.47 2.84 4.08
N ARG A 62 1.14 2.11 5.15
CA ARG A 62 1.81 2.20 6.46
C ARG A 62 2.23 0.80 6.89
N ILE A 63 3.49 0.66 7.31
CA ILE A 63 4.00 -0.61 7.80
C ILE A 63 3.29 -0.96 9.11
N VAL A 64 2.84 -2.21 9.21
CA VAL A 64 2.27 -2.75 10.44
C VAL A 64 3.42 -3.14 11.35
N GLU A 65 3.48 -2.51 12.51
CA GLU A 65 4.50 -2.80 13.51
C GLU A 65 3.95 -3.66 14.65
#